data_eecc4c04a7f6ecc57ac7e2f21c833c45
#
_entry.id   eecc4c04a7f6ecc57ac7e2f21c833c45
#
_cell.length_a   1.000
_cell.length_b   1.000
_cell.length_c   1.000
_cell.angle_alpha   90.00
_cell.angle_beta   90.00
_cell.angle_gamma   90.00
#
_symmetry.space_group_name_H-M   'P 1'
#
loop_
_entity.id
_entity.type
_entity.pdbx_description
1 polymer ?
#
loop_
_entity_poly.entity_id
_entity_poly.type
_entity_poly.pdbx_seq_one_letter_code
_entity_poly.pdbx_strand_id
1 'polypeptide(L)'
;IESDFIQGDVRIAAGSLKTIKAGIKENDIVLIGDRHDETIIDCVEQGISVLIITGNGRVSADVIEAAEARHMFVLSTPYDTYTTARLINQCVPVRRIMHENPVCFKPMDLLSDIKGTMEETHYRNYPVIENGRLVGLVSRDELTMPERDRVILVDHNERGQAVEGIEEAKIVEVIDH
;
A
#
# COMPACT_ATOMS: atom_id res chain seq x y z
N ILE A 1 9.23 22.56 2.87
CA ILE A 1 9.31 21.12 3.18
C ILE A 1 9.35 20.42 1.83
N GLU A 2 10.52 19.90 1.43
CA GLU A 2 10.70 19.27 0.11
C GLU A 2 10.14 17.83 0.03
N SER A 3 9.72 17.24 1.15
CA SER A 3 9.04 15.93 1.13
C SER A 3 7.67 16.02 1.79
N ASP A 4 6.65 15.56 1.10
CA ASP A 4 5.28 15.48 1.62
C ASP A 4 5.12 14.46 2.76
N PHE A 5 6.19 13.76 3.13
CA PHE A 5 6.13 12.65 4.08
C PHE A 5 7.33 12.66 5.01
N ILE A 6 7.06 12.45 6.30
CA ILE A 6 8.07 12.16 7.33
C ILE A 6 8.21 10.65 7.42
N GLN A 7 9.44 10.17 7.41
CA GLN A 7 9.75 8.75 7.48
C GLN A 7 10.55 8.44 8.73
N GLY A 8 10.10 7.53 9.57
CA GLY A 8 10.75 7.08 10.77
C GLY A 8 9.92 6.04 11.51
N ASP A 9 10.54 5.32 12.44
CA ASP A 9 9.82 4.41 13.33
C ASP A 9 9.09 5.21 14.40
N VAL A 10 7.89 4.77 14.77
CA VAL A 10 7.13 5.39 15.85
C VAL A 10 7.60 4.83 17.18
N ARG A 11 8.08 5.71 18.06
CA ARG A 11 8.52 5.37 19.41
C ARG A 11 7.70 6.09 20.47
N ILE A 12 7.36 5.38 21.51
CA ILE A 12 6.72 5.98 22.69
C ILE A 12 7.77 6.16 23.78
N ALA A 13 8.01 7.41 24.15
CA ALA A 13 8.93 7.76 25.23
C ALA A 13 8.31 7.46 26.59
N ALA A 14 8.33 6.18 26.98
CA ALA A 14 7.82 5.69 28.26
C ALA A 14 8.95 5.07 29.10
N GLY A 15 8.85 5.22 30.43
CA GLY A 15 9.83 4.68 31.36
C GLY A 15 10.86 5.69 31.87
N SER A 16 12.00 5.20 32.30
CA SER A 16 13.11 6.06 32.79
C SER A 16 13.83 6.76 31.62
N LEU A 17 14.51 7.87 31.92
CA LEU A 17 15.32 8.59 30.93
C LEU A 17 16.33 7.67 30.23
N LYS A 18 16.99 6.78 31.00
CA LYS A 18 17.92 5.79 30.43
C LYS A 18 17.24 4.84 29.44
N THR A 19 16.02 4.39 29.74
CA THR A 19 15.25 3.51 28.87
C THR A 19 14.83 4.23 27.59
N ILE A 20 14.39 5.48 27.71
CA ILE A 20 13.98 6.33 26.60
C ILE A 20 15.17 6.53 25.65
N LYS A 21 16.32 6.97 26.16
CA LYS A 21 17.53 7.20 25.34
C LYS A 21 17.99 5.93 24.61
N ALA A 22 17.93 4.79 25.26
CA ALA A 22 18.34 3.51 24.65
C ALA A 22 17.38 3.02 23.55
N GLY A 23 16.11 3.45 23.59
CA GLY A 23 15.06 3.03 22.64
C GLY A 23 14.88 3.94 21.43
N ILE A 24 15.35 5.17 21.49
CA ILE A 24 15.20 6.18 20.42
C ILE A 24 16.40 6.12 19.48
N LYS A 25 16.12 6.28 18.20
CA LYS A 25 17.12 6.32 17.12
C LYS A 25 16.96 7.59 16.29
N GLU A 26 17.98 7.90 15.54
CA GLU A 26 17.95 8.97 14.55
C GLU A 26 16.78 8.77 13.58
N ASN A 27 16.12 9.85 13.22
CA ASN A 27 14.93 9.91 12.37
C ASN A 27 13.65 9.30 12.94
N ASP A 28 13.63 8.81 14.19
CA ASP A 28 12.39 8.31 14.80
C ASP A 28 11.33 9.41 14.96
N ILE A 29 10.07 9.01 14.97
CA ILE A 29 8.90 9.81 15.36
C ILE A 29 8.60 9.50 16.82
N VAL A 30 8.83 10.44 17.71
CA VAL A 30 8.73 10.20 19.15
C VAL A 30 7.45 10.80 19.72
N LEU A 31 6.65 9.96 20.36
CA LEU A 31 5.47 10.35 21.12
C LEU A 31 5.82 10.44 22.60
N ILE A 32 5.53 11.58 23.20
CA ILE A 32 5.79 11.82 24.61
C ILE A 32 4.56 12.47 25.27
N GLY A 33 4.22 12.00 26.47
CA GLY A 33 3.19 12.63 27.29
C GLY A 33 3.73 13.81 28.09
N ASP A 34 3.02 14.16 29.16
CA ASP A 34 3.45 15.19 30.08
C ASP A 34 4.73 14.76 30.80
N ARG A 35 5.85 15.38 30.44
CA ARG A 35 7.19 15.09 30.94
C ARG A 35 7.95 16.39 31.19
N HIS A 36 8.99 16.31 32.02
CA HIS A 36 9.90 17.42 32.23
C HIS A 36 10.67 17.76 30.95
N ASP A 37 10.88 19.05 30.73
CA ASP A 37 11.56 19.58 29.53
C ASP A 37 12.94 18.97 29.29
N GLU A 38 13.70 18.66 30.36
CA GLU A 38 14.99 17.95 30.25
C GLU A 38 14.86 16.62 29.49
N THR A 39 13.80 15.84 29.75
CA THR A 39 13.54 14.56 29.03
C THR A 39 13.24 14.84 27.58
N ILE A 40 12.49 15.89 27.28
CA ILE A 40 12.12 16.29 25.95
C ILE A 40 13.34 16.75 25.16
N ILE A 41 14.19 17.59 25.75
CA ILE A 41 15.44 18.05 25.14
C ILE A 41 16.38 16.88 24.85
N ASP A 42 16.49 15.93 25.76
CA ASP A 42 17.25 14.71 25.54
C ASP A 42 16.76 13.89 24.34
N CYS A 43 15.44 13.83 24.09
CA CYS A 43 14.89 13.21 22.89
C CYS A 43 15.27 13.99 21.61
N VAL A 44 15.19 15.31 21.67
CA VAL A 44 15.60 16.22 20.58
C VAL A 44 17.07 16.01 20.21
N GLU A 45 17.92 15.82 21.21
CA GLU A 45 19.36 15.60 21.01
C GLU A 45 19.71 14.28 20.33
N GLN A 46 18.83 13.31 20.34
CA GLN A 46 19.03 12.02 19.63
C GLN A 46 18.84 12.11 18.09
N GLY A 47 18.51 13.28 17.55
CA GLY A 47 18.33 13.46 16.11
C GLY A 47 17.02 12.87 15.55
N ILE A 48 15.98 12.90 16.35
CA ILE A 48 14.63 12.47 15.91
C ILE A 48 14.07 13.41 14.84
N SER A 49 13.18 12.91 13.98
CA SER A 49 12.54 13.72 12.95
C SER A 49 11.38 14.55 13.47
N VAL A 50 10.56 13.95 14.34
CA VAL A 50 9.36 14.57 14.88
C VAL A 50 9.19 14.24 16.35
N LEU A 51 8.85 15.25 17.13
CA LEU A 51 8.39 15.12 18.49
C LEU A 51 6.90 15.42 18.56
N ILE A 52 6.10 14.51 19.09
CA ILE A 52 4.65 14.69 19.26
C ILE A 52 4.32 14.66 20.75
N ILE A 53 3.85 15.80 21.25
CA ILE A 53 3.40 15.96 22.62
C ILE A 53 1.93 15.58 22.70
N THR A 54 1.61 14.56 23.47
CA THR A 54 0.25 14.02 23.60
C THR A 54 -0.47 14.63 24.81
N GLY A 55 -1.82 14.62 24.78
CA GLY A 55 -2.65 15.08 25.90
C GLY A 55 -2.66 16.61 26.09
N ASN A 56 -2.52 17.41 25.04
CA ASN A 56 -2.41 18.88 25.11
C ASN A 56 -1.20 19.36 25.94
N GLY A 57 -0.17 18.55 26.09
CA GLY A 57 1.05 18.96 26.77
C GLY A 57 1.66 20.21 26.11
N ARG A 58 2.27 21.04 26.90
CA ARG A 58 3.01 22.24 26.47
C ARG A 58 4.50 22.00 26.63
N VAL A 59 5.28 22.64 25.79
CA VAL A 59 6.72 22.64 25.85
C VAL A 59 7.24 24.07 26.12
N SER A 60 8.38 24.19 26.76
CA SER A 60 9.03 25.48 26.97
C SER A 60 9.59 26.05 25.68
N ALA A 61 9.96 27.33 25.74
CA ALA A 61 10.68 27.99 24.65
C ALA A 61 12.02 27.31 24.35
N ASP A 62 12.71 26.80 25.36
CA ASP A 62 13.99 26.11 25.22
C ASP A 62 13.89 24.84 24.39
N VAL A 63 12.79 24.07 24.54
CA VAL A 63 12.52 22.90 23.72
C VAL A 63 12.27 23.29 22.26
N ILE A 64 11.52 24.36 22.02
CA ILE A 64 11.24 24.87 20.69
C ILE A 64 12.54 25.30 20.00
N GLU A 65 13.38 26.09 20.70
CA GLU A 65 14.65 26.55 20.19
C GLU A 65 15.59 25.37 19.85
N ALA A 66 15.67 24.36 20.73
CA ALA A 66 16.47 23.17 20.50
C ALA A 66 15.99 22.38 19.28
N ALA A 67 14.68 22.33 19.06
CA ALA A 67 14.07 21.66 17.90
C ALA A 67 14.31 22.43 16.59
N GLU A 68 14.14 23.75 16.60
CA GLU A 68 14.41 24.62 15.45
C GLU A 68 15.87 24.56 15.00
N ALA A 69 16.80 24.54 15.94
CA ALA A 69 18.24 24.41 15.67
C ALA A 69 18.59 23.10 14.92
N ARG A 70 17.73 22.10 14.99
CA ARG A 70 17.89 20.79 14.34
C ARG A 70 16.92 20.55 13.18
N HIS A 71 16.17 21.56 12.79
CA HIS A 71 15.14 21.47 11.71
C HIS A 71 14.12 20.37 11.92
N MET A 72 13.79 20.05 13.15
CA MET A 72 12.80 19.02 13.49
C MET A 72 11.43 19.62 13.79
N PHE A 73 10.39 18.81 13.63
CA PHE A 73 9.03 19.23 13.92
C PHE A 73 8.63 18.90 15.35
N VAL A 74 7.98 19.87 16.01
CA VAL A 74 7.31 19.69 17.30
C VAL A 74 5.82 19.89 17.09
N LEU A 75 5.03 18.88 17.42
CA LEU A 75 3.57 18.87 17.28
C LEU A 75 2.94 18.63 18.64
N SER A 76 1.79 19.25 18.90
CA SER A 76 0.95 18.97 20.06
C SER A 76 -0.39 18.43 19.62
N THR A 77 -0.92 17.46 20.34
CA THR A 77 -2.22 16.84 20.03
C THR A 77 -3.04 16.65 21.33
N PRO A 78 -4.37 16.83 21.25
CA PRO A 78 -5.26 16.57 22.38
C PRO A 78 -5.42 15.07 22.70
N TYR A 79 -5.07 14.21 21.76
CA TYR A 79 -5.20 12.76 21.95
C TYR A 79 -4.15 12.21 22.93
N ASP A 80 -4.48 11.13 23.61
CA ASP A 80 -3.54 10.37 24.41
C ASP A 80 -2.51 9.64 23.52
N THR A 81 -1.45 9.13 24.15
CA THR A 81 -0.34 8.49 23.44
C THR A 81 -0.74 7.26 22.63
N TYR A 82 -1.67 6.44 23.16
CA TYR A 82 -2.13 5.26 22.46
C TYR A 82 -2.94 5.62 21.21
N THR A 83 -3.88 6.53 21.36
CA THR A 83 -4.71 7.03 20.25
C THR A 83 -3.85 7.66 19.16
N THR A 84 -2.87 8.49 19.57
CA THR A 84 -1.93 9.14 18.64
C THR A 84 -1.11 8.11 17.87
N ALA A 85 -0.51 7.13 18.55
CA ALA A 85 0.26 6.06 17.91
C ALA A 85 -0.59 5.27 16.90
N ARG A 86 -1.82 4.93 17.27
CA ARG A 86 -2.76 4.23 16.40
C ARG A 86 -3.11 5.04 15.15
N LEU A 87 -3.38 6.34 15.30
CA LEU A 87 -3.70 7.23 14.18
C LEU A 87 -2.52 7.35 13.22
N ILE A 88 -1.29 7.50 13.73
CA ILE A 88 -0.09 7.56 12.89
C ILE A 88 0.07 6.28 12.07
N ASN A 89 -0.10 5.10 12.69
CA ASN A 89 -0.04 3.82 11.98
C ASN A 89 -1.12 3.67 10.90
N GLN A 90 -2.26 4.34 11.05
CA GLN A 90 -3.33 4.38 10.05
C GLN A 90 -3.08 5.39 8.91
N CYS A 91 -2.13 6.30 9.08
CA CYS A 91 -1.78 7.33 8.09
C CYS A 91 -0.76 6.84 7.05
N VAL A 92 -0.47 5.55 6.99
CA VAL A 92 0.43 4.99 5.95
C VAL A 92 -0.27 5.08 4.60
N PRO A 93 0.22 5.88 3.66
CA PRO A 93 -0.39 6.01 2.35
C PRO A 93 -0.24 4.70 1.56
N VAL A 94 -1.24 4.37 0.74
CA VAL A 94 -1.24 3.16 -0.11
C VAL A 94 0.01 3.09 -0.98
N ARG A 95 0.55 4.23 -1.41
CA ARG A 95 1.80 4.33 -2.16
C ARG A 95 2.98 3.59 -1.50
N ARG A 96 3.00 3.47 -0.17
CA ARG A 96 4.08 2.78 0.58
C ARG A 96 4.00 1.26 0.52
N ILE A 97 2.83 0.71 0.20
CA ILE A 97 2.55 -0.72 0.18
C ILE A 97 2.09 -1.23 -1.18
N MET A 98 1.78 -0.32 -2.13
CA MET A 98 1.39 -0.72 -3.48
C MET A 98 2.58 -1.27 -4.27
N HIS A 99 2.29 -2.11 -5.23
CA HIS A 99 3.24 -2.49 -6.27
C HIS A 99 3.25 -1.38 -7.34
N GLU A 100 4.39 -0.73 -7.56
CA GLU A 100 4.50 0.38 -8.50
C GLU A 100 4.37 -0.07 -9.96
N ASN A 101 4.78 -1.30 -10.26
CA ASN A 101 4.70 -1.91 -11.59
C ASN A 101 3.88 -3.21 -11.53
N PRO A 102 2.55 -3.12 -11.35
CA PRO A 102 1.71 -4.31 -11.33
C PRO A 102 1.69 -4.97 -12.71
N VAL A 103 1.59 -6.30 -12.73
CA VAL A 103 1.29 -7.01 -13.97
C VAL A 103 -0.12 -6.65 -14.40
N CYS A 104 -0.26 -6.15 -15.62
CA CYS A 104 -1.54 -5.72 -16.19
C CYS A 104 -1.80 -6.46 -17.49
N PHE A 105 -3.08 -6.67 -17.79
CA PHE A 105 -3.54 -7.25 -19.06
C PHE A 105 -4.31 -6.22 -19.88
N LYS A 106 -4.51 -6.54 -21.14
CA LYS A 106 -5.36 -5.79 -22.06
C LYS A 106 -6.68 -6.52 -22.30
N PRO A 107 -7.77 -5.84 -22.69
CA PRO A 107 -9.05 -6.47 -22.93
C PRO A 107 -9.03 -7.57 -24.01
N MET A 108 -8.07 -7.48 -24.95
CA MET A 108 -7.94 -8.42 -26.08
C MET A 108 -6.87 -9.50 -25.86
N ASP A 109 -6.24 -9.56 -24.67
CA ASP A 109 -5.30 -10.64 -24.36
C ASP A 109 -6.07 -11.96 -24.23
N LEU A 110 -5.52 -13.03 -24.79
CA LEU A 110 -6.16 -14.34 -24.74
C LEU A 110 -6.02 -14.99 -23.35
N LEU A 111 -7.03 -15.72 -22.92
CA LEU A 111 -7.02 -16.42 -21.63
C LEU A 111 -5.84 -17.41 -21.52
N SER A 112 -5.45 -18.06 -22.63
CA SER A 112 -4.28 -18.94 -22.70
C SER A 112 -2.99 -18.23 -22.29
N ASP A 113 -2.81 -16.99 -22.77
CA ASP A 113 -1.57 -16.22 -22.57
C ASP A 113 -1.47 -15.67 -21.14
N ILE A 114 -2.59 -15.17 -20.62
CA ILE A 114 -2.62 -14.62 -19.27
C ILE A 114 -2.52 -15.69 -18.19
N LYS A 115 -2.96 -16.92 -18.46
CA LYS A 115 -2.92 -18.04 -17.53
C LYS A 115 -1.48 -18.36 -17.09
N GLY A 116 -0.56 -18.46 -18.03
CA GLY A 116 0.86 -18.69 -17.75
C GLY A 116 1.45 -17.58 -16.84
N THR A 117 1.19 -16.33 -17.19
CA THR A 117 1.62 -15.17 -16.39
C THR A 117 1.03 -15.19 -14.97
N MET A 118 -0.22 -15.57 -14.83
CA MET A 118 -0.87 -15.67 -13.53
C MET A 118 -0.29 -16.83 -12.68
N GLU A 119 0.08 -17.94 -13.30
CA GLU A 119 0.74 -19.06 -12.60
C GLU A 119 2.11 -18.68 -12.07
N GLU A 120 2.88 -17.88 -12.81
CA GLU A 120 4.21 -17.44 -12.44
C GLU A 120 4.21 -16.37 -11.34
N THR A 121 3.31 -15.39 -11.44
CA THR A 121 3.35 -14.19 -10.58
C THR A 121 2.59 -14.33 -9.28
N HIS A 122 1.68 -15.28 -9.18
CA HIS A 122 0.90 -15.61 -7.97
C HIS A 122 0.05 -14.48 -7.38
N TYR A 123 -0.21 -13.39 -8.09
CA TYR A 123 -1.17 -12.38 -7.65
C TYR A 123 -2.61 -12.94 -7.71
N ARG A 124 -3.47 -12.39 -6.89
CA ARG A 124 -4.88 -12.80 -6.86
C ARG A 124 -5.71 -12.06 -7.91
N ASN A 125 -5.42 -10.78 -8.11
CA ASN A 125 -6.14 -9.91 -9.04
C ASN A 125 -5.15 -9.16 -9.92
N TYR A 126 -5.53 -8.94 -11.17
CA TYR A 126 -4.74 -8.26 -12.19
C TYR A 126 -5.55 -7.15 -12.82
N PRO A 127 -5.02 -5.92 -12.90
CA PRO A 127 -5.67 -4.83 -13.61
C PRO A 127 -5.74 -5.10 -15.11
N VAL A 128 -6.87 -4.75 -15.73
CA VAL A 128 -7.01 -4.70 -17.18
C VAL A 128 -6.95 -3.24 -17.61
N ILE A 129 -5.97 -2.91 -18.45
CA ILE A 129 -5.65 -1.54 -18.86
C ILE A 129 -5.89 -1.38 -20.37
N GLU A 130 -6.65 -0.35 -20.73
CA GLU A 130 -6.83 0.07 -22.11
C GLU A 130 -6.53 1.56 -22.23
N ASN A 131 -5.66 1.95 -23.19
CA ASN A 131 -5.27 3.34 -23.44
C ASN A 131 -4.81 4.09 -22.16
N GLY A 132 -4.08 3.39 -21.27
CA GLY A 132 -3.59 3.94 -20.00
C GLY A 132 -4.66 4.10 -18.92
N ARG A 133 -5.86 3.55 -19.09
CA ARG A 133 -6.96 3.60 -18.11
C ARG A 133 -7.30 2.21 -17.62
N LEU A 134 -7.60 2.12 -16.33
CA LEU A 134 -8.15 0.91 -15.75
C LEU A 134 -9.58 0.71 -16.27
N VAL A 135 -9.82 -0.40 -16.98
CA VAL A 135 -11.14 -0.76 -17.54
C VAL A 135 -11.75 -1.95 -16.84
N GLY A 136 -10.97 -2.74 -16.10
CA GLY A 136 -11.47 -3.90 -15.37
C GLY A 136 -10.41 -4.55 -14.50
N LEU A 137 -10.80 -5.63 -13.84
CA LEU A 137 -9.93 -6.53 -13.10
C LEU A 137 -10.23 -7.95 -13.55
N VAL A 138 -9.23 -8.80 -13.62
CA VAL A 138 -9.39 -10.24 -13.81
C VAL A 138 -8.72 -10.96 -12.64
N SER A 139 -9.42 -11.96 -12.09
CA SER A 139 -8.92 -12.79 -11.00
C SER A 139 -8.62 -14.20 -11.47
N ARG A 140 -7.85 -14.95 -10.67
CA ARG A 140 -7.60 -16.38 -10.93
C ARG A 140 -8.87 -17.22 -10.91
N ASP A 141 -9.84 -16.84 -10.08
CA ASP A 141 -11.08 -17.59 -9.93
C ASP A 141 -11.90 -17.55 -11.21
N GLU A 142 -11.85 -16.45 -11.98
CA GLU A 142 -12.53 -16.28 -13.26
C GLU A 142 -11.93 -17.14 -14.39
N LEU A 143 -10.64 -17.50 -14.27
CA LEU A 143 -10.01 -18.42 -15.22
C LEU A 143 -10.54 -19.86 -15.10
N THR A 144 -11.06 -20.23 -13.93
CA THR A 144 -11.55 -21.59 -13.69
C THR A 144 -12.95 -21.83 -14.23
N MET A 145 -13.70 -20.76 -14.49
CA MET A 145 -15.07 -20.81 -15.04
C MET A 145 -15.25 -19.73 -16.13
N PRO A 146 -14.50 -19.77 -17.24
CA PRO A 146 -14.77 -18.85 -18.33
C PRO A 146 -16.16 -19.13 -18.87
N GLU A 147 -17.01 -18.10 -18.97
CA GLU A 147 -18.21 -18.20 -19.80
C GLU A 147 -17.74 -18.41 -21.23
N ARG A 148 -17.92 -19.65 -21.71
CA ARG A 148 -17.57 -20.00 -23.08
C ARG A 148 -18.58 -19.38 -24.03
N ASP A 149 -18.07 -18.62 -25.00
CA ASP A 149 -18.90 -18.08 -26.07
C ASP A 149 -19.70 -19.19 -26.78
N ARG A 150 -20.97 -18.95 -26.99
CA ARG A 150 -21.86 -19.90 -27.69
C ARG A 150 -21.76 -19.68 -29.18
N VAL A 151 -21.34 -20.70 -29.89
CA VAL A 151 -21.17 -20.65 -31.35
C VAL A 151 -22.03 -21.69 -32.06
N ILE A 152 -22.42 -21.35 -33.28
CA ILE A 152 -23.07 -22.25 -34.23
C ILE A 152 -22.09 -22.45 -35.38
N LEU A 153 -21.78 -23.70 -35.68
CA LEU A 153 -20.95 -24.02 -36.84
C LEU A 153 -21.86 -24.17 -38.06
N VAL A 154 -21.51 -23.50 -39.17
CA VAL A 154 -22.24 -23.57 -40.44
C VAL A 154 -21.28 -24.05 -41.52
N ASP A 155 -21.65 -25.08 -42.27
CA ASP A 155 -20.83 -25.73 -43.31
C ASP A 155 -19.49 -26.30 -42.80
N HIS A 156 -19.40 -26.62 -41.50
CA HIS A 156 -18.19 -27.14 -40.87
C HIS A 156 -18.58 -28.28 -39.91
N ASN A 157 -18.46 -29.51 -40.38
CA ASN A 157 -18.78 -30.70 -39.57
C ASN A 157 -17.58 -31.22 -38.75
N GLU A 158 -16.39 -30.73 -39.05
CA GLU A 158 -15.17 -31.06 -38.32
C GLU A 158 -14.53 -29.84 -37.65
N ARG A 159 -14.11 -29.99 -36.38
CA ARG A 159 -13.45 -28.93 -35.61
C ARG A 159 -12.19 -28.40 -36.27
N GLY A 160 -11.48 -29.23 -37.03
CA GLY A 160 -10.27 -28.84 -37.74
C GLY A 160 -10.48 -27.88 -38.92
N GLN A 161 -11.71 -27.65 -39.31
CA GLN A 161 -12.11 -26.72 -40.39
C GLN A 161 -12.56 -25.36 -39.81
N ALA A 162 -12.77 -25.28 -38.48
CA ALA A 162 -13.18 -24.07 -37.80
C ALA A 162 -12.02 -23.14 -37.53
N VAL A 163 -12.33 -21.92 -37.12
CA VAL A 163 -11.33 -20.92 -36.75
C VAL A 163 -10.51 -21.38 -35.53
N GLU A 164 -9.28 -20.91 -35.42
CA GLU A 164 -8.44 -21.12 -34.25
C GLU A 164 -9.14 -20.61 -32.99
N GLY A 165 -9.07 -21.39 -31.89
CA GLY A 165 -9.75 -21.08 -30.62
C GLY A 165 -11.16 -21.67 -30.48
N ILE A 166 -11.67 -22.41 -31.45
CA ILE A 166 -13.03 -23.05 -31.39
C ILE A 166 -13.18 -24.02 -30.21
N GLU A 167 -12.10 -24.60 -29.73
CA GLU A 167 -12.04 -25.47 -28.55
C GLU A 167 -12.38 -24.75 -27.25
N GLU A 168 -12.20 -23.43 -27.20
CA GLU A 168 -12.55 -22.58 -26.07
C GLU A 168 -14.05 -22.20 -26.07
N ALA A 169 -14.76 -22.39 -27.21
CA ALA A 169 -16.17 -22.06 -27.36
C ALA A 169 -17.10 -23.24 -27.01
N LYS A 170 -18.34 -22.91 -26.68
CA LYS A 170 -19.45 -23.89 -26.55
C LYS A 170 -20.20 -24.02 -27.86
N ILE A 171 -19.93 -25.06 -28.59
CA ILE A 171 -20.71 -25.37 -29.82
C ILE A 171 -22.13 -25.71 -29.37
N VAL A 172 -23.12 -24.93 -29.78
CA VAL A 172 -24.54 -25.14 -29.47
C VAL A 172 -25.28 -25.82 -30.59
N GLU A 173 -24.84 -25.66 -31.84
CA GLU A 173 -25.49 -26.26 -33.03
C GLU A 173 -24.45 -26.37 -34.15
N VAL A 174 -24.64 -27.39 -34.99
CA VAL A 174 -23.89 -27.57 -36.23
C VAL A 174 -24.93 -27.69 -37.36
N ILE A 175 -24.82 -26.78 -38.34
CA ILE A 175 -25.66 -26.77 -39.52
C ILE A 175 -24.79 -27.17 -40.71
N ASP A 176 -25.00 -28.36 -41.23
CA ASP A 176 -24.27 -28.92 -42.37
C ASP A 176 -25.25 -29.40 -43.44
N HIS A 177 -24.81 -29.42 -44.68
CA HIS A 177 -25.61 -29.82 -45.84
C HIS A 177 -25.41 -31.28 -46.22
#